data_a55427be755af4343f3e91847d7bcd51
#
_entry.id   a55427be755af4343f3e91847d7bcd51
#
_cell.length_a   1.000
_cell.length_b   1.000
_cell.length_c   1.000
_cell.angle_alpha   90.00
_cell.angle_beta   90.00
_cell.angle_gamma   90.00
#
_symmetry.space_group_name_H-M   'P 1'
#
loop_
_entity.id
_entity.type
_entity.pdbx_description
1 polymer ?
#
loop_
_entity_poly.entity_id
_entity_poly.type
_entity_poly.pdbx_seq_one_letter_code
_entity_poly.pdbx_strand_id
1 'polypeptide(L)'
;MKISIGTNVKNGPWGGGNLFAKNLALFLERNHHEVFFNLDPEDLDLILITEPRKTSESSAFTHEDVDRYQKYVKSDTLVVHRINECDERKNTNFVNKYLMYANTYSDYTVFVSSWIKNLYKEQGLNVENSSVILAGADKEIFNSDGFIPWDGKSKVKIVTHHWGANW
;
A
#
# COMPACT_ATOMS: atom_id res chain seq x y z
N MET A 1 15.05 7.26 10.87
CA MET A 1 14.89 5.83 10.55
C MET A 1 15.19 5.62 9.07
N LYS A 2 15.73 4.47 8.74
CA LYS A 2 15.90 3.99 7.35
C LYS A 2 14.74 3.03 7.01
N ILE A 3 13.95 3.41 6.03
CA ILE A 3 12.70 2.74 5.69
C ILE A 3 12.71 2.31 4.22
N SER A 4 12.47 1.03 3.95
CA SER A 4 12.32 0.55 2.59
C SER A 4 10.87 0.24 2.24
N ILE A 5 10.42 0.72 1.08
CA ILE A 5 9.05 0.53 0.57
C ILE A 5 9.07 -0.41 -0.63
N GLY A 6 8.36 -1.53 -0.55
CA GLY A 6 8.35 -2.63 -1.54
C GLY A 6 7.61 -2.33 -2.84
N THR A 7 7.69 -1.09 -3.32
CA THR A 7 7.06 -0.66 -4.57
C THR A 7 8.12 -0.27 -5.59
N ASN A 8 8.09 -0.87 -6.76
CA ASN A 8 8.86 -0.41 -7.91
C ASN A 8 8.21 0.87 -8.47
N VAL A 9 8.68 2.02 -7.99
CA VAL A 9 8.10 3.34 -8.29
C VAL A 9 8.40 3.74 -9.73
N LYS A 10 7.34 4.10 -10.45
CA LYS A 10 7.41 4.54 -11.86
C LYS A 10 6.95 5.99 -12.00
N ASN A 11 7.50 6.67 -13.00
CA ASN A 11 7.05 8.02 -13.37
C ASN A 11 5.77 7.95 -14.20
N GLY A 12 4.86 8.91 -13.97
CA GLY A 12 3.60 9.00 -14.70
C GLY A 12 2.40 8.38 -13.97
N PRO A 13 1.26 8.18 -14.65
CA PRO A 13 -0.01 7.75 -14.05
C PRO A 13 -0.09 6.22 -13.90
N TRP A 14 0.66 5.65 -12.99
CA TRP A 14 0.74 4.21 -12.73
C TRP A 14 -0.21 3.69 -11.64
N GLY A 15 -1.31 4.39 -11.39
CA GLY A 15 -2.35 3.95 -10.47
C GLY A 15 -2.07 4.25 -8.99
N GLY A 16 -3.03 3.86 -8.13
CA GLY A 16 -3.06 4.26 -6.73
C GLY A 16 -1.93 3.70 -5.88
N GLY A 17 -1.43 2.49 -6.16
CA GLY A 17 -0.32 1.89 -5.41
C GLY A 17 0.99 2.66 -5.60
N ASN A 18 1.28 3.04 -6.83
CA ASN A 18 2.46 3.84 -7.14
C ASN A 18 2.38 5.25 -6.52
N LEU A 19 1.20 5.90 -6.60
CA LEU A 19 0.98 7.21 -5.99
C LEU A 19 1.10 7.15 -4.46
N PHE A 20 0.55 6.11 -3.84
CA PHE A 20 0.70 5.87 -2.40
C PHE A 20 2.18 5.80 -2.00
N ALA A 21 2.99 5.00 -2.69
CA ALA A 21 4.41 4.84 -2.37
C ALA A 21 5.18 6.16 -2.50
N LYS A 22 4.92 6.93 -3.57
CA LYS A 22 5.52 8.24 -3.78
C LYS A 22 5.15 9.24 -2.68
N ASN A 23 3.87 9.33 -2.35
CA ASN A 23 3.39 10.28 -1.33
C ASN A 23 3.89 9.89 0.07
N LEU A 24 3.92 8.58 0.37
CA LEU A 24 4.49 8.10 1.63
C LEU A 24 5.99 8.43 1.73
N ALA A 25 6.75 8.19 0.67
CA ALA A 25 8.18 8.51 0.63
C ALA A 25 8.41 10.00 0.89
N LEU A 26 7.72 10.87 0.15
CA LEU A 26 7.82 12.32 0.35
C LEU A 26 7.44 12.76 1.78
N PHE A 27 6.41 12.16 2.36
CA PHE A 27 6.03 12.44 3.74
C PHE A 27 7.11 12.01 4.73
N LEU A 28 7.67 10.83 4.57
CA LEU A 28 8.73 10.30 5.43
C LEU A 28 10.01 11.13 5.33
N GLU A 29 10.43 11.49 4.12
CA GLU A 29 11.61 12.35 3.88
C GLU A 29 11.45 13.74 4.52
N ARG A 30 10.26 14.36 4.41
CA ARG A 30 9.93 15.62 5.08
C ARG A 30 9.97 15.51 6.62
N ASN A 31 9.80 14.31 7.16
CA ASN A 31 9.91 14.01 8.59
C ASN A 31 11.27 13.42 8.98
N HIS A 32 12.30 13.68 8.17
CA HIS A 32 13.70 13.32 8.44
C HIS A 32 13.98 11.81 8.51
N HIS A 33 13.24 11.01 7.73
CA HIS A 33 13.54 9.59 7.50
C HIS A 33 14.27 9.42 6.17
N GLU A 34 15.13 8.42 6.07
CA GLU A 34 15.74 7.98 4.83
C GLU A 34 14.84 6.93 4.18
N VAL A 35 14.49 7.10 2.90
CA VAL A 35 13.58 6.21 2.20
C VAL A 35 14.27 5.51 1.03
N PHE A 36 14.04 4.20 0.95
CA PHE A 36 14.59 3.32 -0.08
C PHE A 36 13.46 2.53 -0.75
N PHE A 37 13.73 2.01 -1.95
CA PHE A 37 12.84 1.13 -2.69
C PHE A 37 13.52 -0.20 -3.06
N ASN A 38 14.55 -0.57 -2.29
CA ASN A 38 15.30 -1.80 -2.42
C ASN A 38 15.75 -2.29 -1.03
N LEU A 39 16.44 -3.40 -0.95
CA LEU A 39 16.97 -3.97 0.28
C LEU A 39 18.52 -3.88 0.35
N ASP A 40 19.12 -2.92 -0.36
CA ASP A 40 20.59 -2.75 -0.39
C ASP A 40 21.18 -2.21 0.92
N PRO A 41 20.53 -1.27 1.67
CA PRO A 41 21.08 -0.81 2.95
C PRO A 41 21.10 -1.92 3.99
N GLU A 42 22.23 -2.07 4.68
CA GLU A 42 22.44 -3.12 5.68
C GLU A 42 21.82 -2.80 7.06
N ASP A 43 21.28 -1.60 7.23
CA ASP A 43 20.80 -1.07 8.52
C ASP A 43 19.35 -0.53 8.45
N LEU A 44 18.49 -1.17 7.66
CA LEU A 44 17.07 -0.80 7.59
C LEU A 44 16.39 -0.99 8.95
N ASP A 45 15.66 0.04 9.39
CA ASP A 45 14.85 -0.02 10.61
C ASP A 45 13.47 -0.63 10.33
N LEU A 46 12.91 -0.37 9.12
CA LEU A 46 11.60 -0.84 8.73
C LEU A 46 11.55 -1.19 7.24
N ILE A 47 10.90 -2.30 6.94
CA ILE A 47 10.55 -2.73 5.59
C ILE A 47 9.02 -2.75 5.45
N LEU A 48 8.48 -2.01 4.46
CA LEU A 48 7.06 -2.02 4.13
C LEU A 48 6.82 -2.87 2.89
N ILE A 49 6.25 -4.05 3.07
CA ILE A 49 5.76 -4.91 1.98
C ILE A 49 4.46 -4.30 1.43
N THR A 50 4.41 -4.01 0.14
CA THR A 50 3.23 -3.46 -0.54
C THR A 50 2.71 -4.38 -1.64
N GLU A 51 3.60 -5.00 -2.40
CA GLU A 51 3.32 -5.92 -3.49
C GLU A 51 4.34 -7.07 -3.47
N PRO A 52 4.06 -8.16 -2.75
CA PRO A 52 5.04 -9.23 -2.59
C PRO A 52 5.15 -10.19 -3.78
N ARG A 53 4.34 -10.04 -4.84
CA ARG A 53 4.30 -10.96 -5.99
C ARG A 53 5.44 -10.68 -6.95
N LYS A 54 6.37 -11.61 -7.09
CA LYS A 54 7.53 -11.49 -7.99
C LYS A 54 7.18 -11.21 -9.46
N THR A 55 6.01 -11.65 -9.90
CA THR A 55 5.53 -11.45 -11.27
C THR A 55 4.88 -10.08 -11.50
N SER A 56 4.67 -9.31 -10.45
CA SER A 56 4.10 -7.96 -10.54
C SER A 56 5.19 -6.94 -10.85
N GLU A 57 4.99 -6.15 -11.91
CA GLU A 57 5.89 -5.04 -12.24
C GLU A 57 5.96 -3.96 -11.14
N SER A 58 4.98 -3.93 -10.24
CA SER A 58 4.95 -3.01 -9.10
C SER A 58 5.77 -3.49 -7.91
N SER A 59 6.23 -4.75 -7.91
CA SER A 59 7.03 -5.32 -6.82
C SER A 59 8.48 -4.87 -6.94
N ALA A 60 9.02 -4.28 -5.88
CA ALA A 60 10.45 -3.98 -5.76
C ALA A 60 11.20 -5.17 -5.14
N PHE A 61 10.56 -5.86 -4.20
CA PHE A 61 11.07 -7.06 -3.54
C PHE A 61 9.90 -7.90 -3.00
N THR A 62 10.16 -9.17 -2.79
CA THR A 62 9.17 -10.14 -2.30
C THR A 62 9.31 -10.37 -0.80
N HIS A 63 8.34 -11.07 -0.20
CA HIS A 63 8.44 -11.52 1.19
C HIS A 63 9.61 -12.48 1.42
N GLU A 64 10.01 -13.28 0.41
CA GLU A 64 11.20 -14.14 0.48
C GLU A 64 12.50 -13.34 0.48
N ASP A 65 12.54 -12.19 -0.21
CA ASP A 65 13.67 -11.27 -0.16
C ASP A 65 13.80 -10.64 1.22
N VAL A 66 12.65 -10.30 1.84
CA VAL A 66 12.60 -9.78 3.22
C VAL A 66 13.06 -10.82 4.23
N ASP A 67 12.62 -12.08 4.12
CA ASP A 67 13.11 -13.17 4.97
C ASP A 67 14.63 -13.32 4.88
N ARG A 68 15.17 -13.29 3.66
CA ARG A 68 16.63 -13.33 3.46
C ARG A 68 17.33 -12.13 4.09
N TYR A 69 16.75 -10.93 3.98
CA TYR A 69 17.31 -9.74 4.60
C TYR A 69 17.36 -9.89 6.13
N GLN A 70 16.25 -10.25 6.79
CA GLN A 70 16.22 -10.49 8.24
C GLN A 70 17.19 -11.59 8.67
N LYS A 71 17.34 -12.62 7.86
CA LYS A 71 18.15 -13.79 8.20
C LYS A 71 19.66 -13.56 8.07
N TYR A 72 20.09 -12.77 7.10
CA TYR A 72 21.51 -12.64 6.75
C TYR A 72 22.07 -11.22 6.87
N VAL A 73 21.23 -10.20 7.04
CA VAL A 73 21.66 -8.81 7.09
C VAL A 73 21.31 -8.20 8.46
N LYS A 74 20.02 -8.06 8.79
CA LYS A 74 19.60 -7.43 10.05
C LYS A 74 18.30 -8.07 10.56
N SER A 75 18.42 -8.88 11.62
CA SER A 75 17.33 -9.72 12.13
C SER A 75 16.25 -8.95 12.92
N ASP A 76 16.54 -7.76 13.41
CA ASP A 76 15.63 -6.91 14.19
C ASP A 76 14.93 -5.83 13.35
N THR A 77 15.05 -5.88 12.02
CA THR A 77 14.31 -5.00 11.12
C THR A 77 12.81 -5.27 11.23
N LEU A 78 12.03 -4.25 11.55
CA LEU A 78 10.57 -4.34 11.61
C LEU A 78 9.96 -4.50 10.22
N VAL A 79 9.07 -5.48 10.05
CA VAL A 79 8.39 -5.74 8.79
C VAL A 79 6.90 -5.43 8.91
N VAL A 80 6.43 -4.51 8.08
CA VAL A 80 5.02 -4.14 7.95
C VAL A 80 4.48 -4.58 6.61
N HIS A 81 3.35 -5.28 6.58
CA HIS A 81 2.68 -5.65 5.33
C HIS A 81 1.42 -4.81 5.12
N ARG A 82 1.36 -4.08 4.02
CA ARG A 82 0.16 -3.32 3.63
C ARG A 82 -0.68 -4.13 2.66
N ILE A 83 -1.85 -4.59 3.11
CA ILE A 83 -2.82 -5.35 2.29
C ILE A 83 -3.89 -4.40 1.74
N ASN A 84 -3.94 -4.26 0.42
CA ASN A 84 -4.85 -3.37 -0.29
C ASN A 84 -5.60 -4.05 -1.45
N GLU A 85 -5.45 -5.35 -1.61
CA GLU A 85 -6.00 -6.14 -2.70
C GLU A 85 -6.63 -7.44 -2.18
N CYS A 86 -7.55 -8.02 -2.95
CA CYS A 86 -8.17 -9.31 -2.68
C CYS A 86 -8.75 -9.92 -3.96
N ASP A 87 -9.00 -11.21 -3.93
CA ASP A 87 -9.59 -11.98 -5.03
C ASP A 87 -10.97 -11.44 -5.42
N GLU A 88 -11.79 -11.07 -4.46
CA GLU A 88 -13.16 -10.61 -4.66
C GLU A 88 -13.24 -9.31 -5.49
N ARG A 89 -12.20 -8.47 -5.41
CA ARG A 89 -12.11 -7.24 -6.21
C ARG A 89 -11.51 -7.45 -7.59
N LYS A 90 -10.70 -8.47 -7.75
CA LYS A 90 -9.93 -8.74 -8.97
C LYS A 90 -10.49 -9.88 -9.80
N ASN A 91 -11.49 -10.57 -9.29
CA ASN A 91 -12.02 -11.80 -9.87
C ASN A 91 -10.91 -12.84 -10.12
N THR A 92 -10.07 -13.03 -9.10
CA THR A 92 -8.98 -14.01 -9.06
C THR A 92 -9.27 -15.06 -7.98
N ASN A 93 -8.43 -16.08 -7.84
CA ASN A 93 -8.61 -17.17 -6.87
C ASN A 93 -7.31 -17.57 -6.15
N PHE A 94 -6.29 -16.74 -6.21
CA PHE A 94 -4.97 -17.01 -5.65
C PHE A 94 -4.38 -15.85 -4.84
N VAL A 95 -4.89 -14.64 -5.01
CA VAL A 95 -4.35 -13.42 -4.39
C VAL A 95 -4.46 -13.48 -2.88
N ASN A 96 -5.63 -13.85 -2.35
CA ASN A 96 -5.85 -13.91 -0.90
C ASN A 96 -4.87 -14.90 -0.25
N LYS A 97 -4.77 -16.12 -0.76
CA LYS A 97 -3.86 -17.14 -0.24
C LYS A 97 -2.40 -16.70 -0.30
N TYR A 98 -2.01 -16.06 -1.41
CA TYR A 98 -0.66 -15.57 -1.59
C TYR A 98 -0.32 -14.45 -0.59
N LEU A 99 -1.21 -13.48 -0.42
CA LEU A 99 -1.01 -12.38 0.52
C LEU A 99 -1.04 -12.84 1.98
N MET A 100 -1.89 -13.82 2.32
CA MET A 100 -1.87 -14.45 3.65
C MET A 100 -0.54 -15.15 3.92
N TYR A 101 -0.01 -15.88 2.93
CA TYR A 101 1.31 -16.51 3.06
C TYR A 101 2.42 -15.45 3.19
N ALA A 102 2.43 -14.44 2.33
CA ALA A 102 3.40 -13.35 2.44
C ALA A 102 3.31 -12.61 3.79
N ASN A 103 2.12 -12.55 4.39
CA ASN A 103 1.91 -11.91 5.69
C ASN A 103 2.56 -12.67 6.85
N THR A 104 2.86 -13.95 6.72
CA THR A 104 3.58 -14.72 7.77
C THR A 104 5.00 -14.22 8.01
N TYR A 105 5.53 -13.40 7.11
CA TYR A 105 6.85 -12.75 7.21
C TYR A 105 6.77 -11.32 7.76
N SER A 106 5.62 -10.89 8.30
CA SER A 106 5.46 -9.53 8.80
C SER A 106 5.12 -9.51 10.30
N ASP A 107 5.62 -8.49 10.97
CA ASP A 107 5.35 -8.23 12.40
C ASP A 107 4.03 -7.49 12.60
N TYR A 108 3.63 -6.71 11.60
CA TYR A 108 2.43 -5.89 11.66
C TYR A 108 1.73 -5.78 10.30
N THR A 109 0.40 -5.71 10.32
CA THR A 109 -0.41 -5.61 9.09
C THR A 109 -1.21 -4.32 9.05
N VAL A 110 -1.15 -3.62 7.93
CA VAL A 110 -1.98 -2.45 7.64
C VAL A 110 -2.99 -2.78 6.55
N PHE A 111 -4.26 -2.70 6.87
CA PHE A 111 -5.35 -2.86 5.90
C PHE A 111 -5.86 -1.49 5.43
N VAL A 112 -6.25 -1.39 4.15
CA VAL A 112 -6.77 -0.13 3.59
C VAL A 112 -8.27 0.08 3.85
N SER A 113 -8.96 -0.91 4.42
CA SER A 113 -10.35 -0.79 4.86
C SER A 113 -10.71 -1.86 5.89
N SER A 114 -11.74 -1.60 6.69
CA SER A 114 -12.30 -2.59 7.61
C SER A 114 -12.92 -3.77 6.86
N TRP A 115 -13.47 -3.54 5.67
CA TRP A 115 -13.99 -4.61 4.83
C TRP A 115 -12.90 -5.62 4.44
N ILE A 116 -11.75 -5.16 3.92
CA ILE A 116 -10.63 -6.06 3.60
C ILE A 116 -10.10 -6.76 4.85
N LYS A 117 -9.94 -6.05 5.97
CA LYS A 117 -9.51 -6.66 7.24
C LYS A 117 -10.46 -7.81 7.66
N ASN A 118 -11.76 -7.58 7.61
CA ASN A 118 -12.76 -8.60 7.97
C ASN A 118 -12.72 -9.79 7.01
N LEU A 119 -12.62 -9.54 5.71
CA LEU A 119 -12.50 -10.58 4.70
C LEU A 119 -11.31 -11.53 4.98
N TYR A 120 -10.13 -10.99 5.22
CA TYR A 120 -8.95 -11.79 5.54
C TYR A 120 -9.06 -12.51 6.88
N LYS A 121 -9.68 -11.87 7.89
CA LYS A 121 -9.98 -12.49 9.19
C LYS A 121 -10.89 -13.71 9.04
N GLU A 122 -11.96 -13.59 8.25
CA GLU A 122 -12.90 -14.69 7.96
C GLU A 122 -12.23 -15.85 7.23
N GLN A 123 -11.18 -15.57 6.44
CA GLN A 123 -10.37 -16.56 5.76
C GLN A 123 -9.24 -17.14 6.64
N GLY A 124 -9.15 -16.73 7.91
CA GLY A 124 -8.24 -17.32 8.91
C GLY A 124 -6.93 -16.55 9.12
N LEU A 125 -6.76 -15.33 8.56
CA LEU A 125 -5.61 -14.50 8.87
C LEU A 125 -5.69 -13.99 10.33
N ASN A 126 -4.61 -14.13 11.10
CA ASN A 126 -4.51 -13.47 12.40
C ASN A 126 -4.37 -11.95 12.19
N VAL A 127 -5.31 -11.18 12.75
CA VAL A 127 -5.38 -9.73 12.61
C VAL A 127 -5.16 -8.98 13.94
N GLU A 128 -4.61 -9.63 14.95
CA GLU A 128 -4.34 -9.02 16.27
C GLU A 128 -3.35 -7.86 16.13
N ASN A 129 -2.21 -8.10 15.49
CA ASN A 129 -1.21 -7.08 15.21
C ASN A 129 -1.54 -6.35 13.90
N SER A 130 -2.67 -5.66 13.87
CA SER A 130 -3.07 -4.96 12.66
C SER A 130 -3.90 -3.70 12.92
N SER A 131 -3.84 -2.78 11.97
CA SER A 131 -4.69 -1.59 11.94
C SER A 131 -5.36 -1.40 10.58
N VAL A 132 -6.38 -0.55 10.56
CA VAL A 132 -6.99 -0.05 9.33
C VAL A 132 -6.56 1.39 9.15
N ILE A 133 -5.86 1.66 8.05
CA ILE A 133 -5.49 3.02 7.63
C ILE A 133 -6.10 3.25 6.25
N LEU A 134 -7.12 4.10 6.20
CA LEU A 134 -7.82 4.42 4.97
C LEU A 134 -6.91 5.17 4.00
N ALA A 135 -7.09 4.93 2.70
CA ALA A 135 -6.47 5.79 1.69
C ALA A 135 -7.10 7.18 1.76
N GLY A 136 -6.27 8.20 1.92
CA GLY A 136 -6.69 9.59 1.91
C GLY A 136 -6.53 10.22 0.53
N ALA A 137 -7.21 11.35 0.32
CA ALA A 137 -6.98 12.24 -0.79
C ALA A 137 -5.93 13.30 -0.41
N ASP A 138 -5.18 13.77 -1.40
CA ASP A 138 -4.30 14.92 -1.21
C ASP A 138 -5.13 16.18 -0.97
N LYS A 139 -5.02 16.77 0.22
CA LYS A 139 -5.79 17.95 0.63
C LYS A 139 -5.43 19.22 -0.15
N GLU A 140 -4.25 19.28 -0.75
CA GLU A 140 -3.84 20.42 -1.58
C GLU A 140 -4.55 20.40 -2.94
N ILE A 141 -4.93 19.19 -3.40
CA ILE A 141 -5.67 18.99 -4.66
C ILE A 141 -7.18 18.88 -4.39
N PHE A 142 -7.57 18.12 -3.37
CA PHE A 142 -8.96 17.84 -3.02
C PHE A 142 -9.34 18.63 -1.75
N ASN A 143 -9.71 19.87 -1.93
CA ASN A 143 -10.11 20.79 -0.88
C ASN A 143 -11.39 21.54 -1.27
N SER A 144 -11.89 22.38 -0.39
CA SER A 144 -13.08 23.21 -0.61
C SER A 144 -12.76 24.64 -1.05
N ASP A 145 -11.49 24.93 -1.35
CA ASP A 145 -11.08 26.27 -1.76
C ASP A 145 -11.77 26.66 -3.07
N GLY A 146 -12.42 27.80 -3.09
CA GLY A 146 -13.21 28.26 -4.23
C GLY A 146 -14.53 27.51 -4.44
N PHE A 147 -14.95 26.64 -3.50
CA PHE A 147 -16.26 25.99 -3.58
C PHE A 147 -17.40 27.02 -3.50
N ILE A 148 -18.24 27.04 -4.52
CA ILE A 148 -19.47 27.85 -4.56
C ILE A 148 -20.65 26.88 -4.47
N PRO A 149 -21.48 26.96 -3.41
CA PRO A 149 -22.68 26.14 -3.31
C PRO A 149 -23.60 26.34 -4.51
N TRP A 150 -24.25 25.28 -4.95
CA TRP A 150 -25.25 25.39 -6.00
C TRP A 150 -26.42 26.27 -5.54
N ASP A 151 -26.83 27.21 -6.39
CA ASP A 151 -27.88 28.20 -6.14
C ASP A 151 -29.31 27.64 -6.22
N GLY A 152 -29.47 26.37 -6.50
CA GLY A 152 -30.78 25.70 -6.67
C GLY A 152 -31.49 26.03 -7.97
N LYS A 153 -30.90 26.86 -8.85
CA LYS A 153 -31.54 27.36 -10.08
C LYS A 153 -30.73 27.10 -11.34
N SER A 154 -29.41 27.20 -11.23
CA SER A 154 -28.51 26.97 -12.37
C SER A 154 -28.55 25.50 -12.82
N LYS A 155 -28.20 25.29 -14.08
CA LYS A 155 -28.13 23.93 -14.64
C LYS A 155 -27.14 23.07 -13.85
N VAL A 156 -27.62 21.94 -13.28
CA VAL A 156 -26.76 20.97 -12.59
C VAL A 156 -25.75 20.40 -13.56
N LYS A 157 -24.47 20.43 -13.17
CA LYS A 157 -23.37 19.76 -13.88
C LYS A 157 -22.97 18.54 -13.07
N ILE A 158 -23.14 17.36 -13.65
CA ILE A 158 -22.75 16.09 -13.03
C ILE A 158 -21.51 15.58 -13.73
N VAL A 159 -20.46 15.31 -12.97
CA VAL A 159 -19.24 14.68 -13.45
C VAL A 159 -19.16 13.30 -12.83
N THR A 160 -18.94 12.28 -13.64
CA THR A 160 -18.65 10.94 -13.19
C THR A 160 -17.25 10.54 -13.67
N HIS A 161 -16.51 9.86 -12.83
CA HIS A 161 -15.20 9.31 -13.18
C HIS A 161 -15.17 7.82 -12.87
N HIS A 162 -14.70 7.05 -13.82
CA HIS A 162 -14.55 5.61 -13.69
C HIS A 162 -13.13 5.17 -14.09
N TRP A 163 -12.53 4.34 -13.25
CA TRP A 163 -11.27 3.67 -13.58
C TRP A 163 -11.57 2.50 -14.52
N GLY A 164 -11.33 2.70 -15.80
CA GLY A 164 -11.71 1.77 -16.88
C GLY A 164 -10.68 0.68 -17.20
N ALA A 165 -9.90 0.22 -16.22
CA ALA A 165 -8.85 -0.77 -16.49
C ALA A 165 -9.35 -2.21 -16.72
N ASN A 166 -10.61 -2.50 -16.46
CA ASN A 166 -11.21 -3.83 -16.66
C ASN A 166 -12.44 -3.71 -17.55
N TRP A 167 -12.29 -4.05 -18.80
CA TRP A 167 -13.35 -4.28 -19.75
C TRP A 167 -13.61 -5.78 -19.88
#